data_2a470ab648b05c3839559c568d4723ff
#
_entry.id   2a470ab648b05c3839559c568d4723ff
#
_cell.length_a   1.000
_cell.length_b   1.000
_cell.length_c   1.000
_cell.angle_alpha   90.00
_cell.angle_beta   90.00
_cell.angle_gamma   90.00
#
_symmetry.space_group_name_H-M   'P 1'
#
loop_
_entity.id
_entity.type
_entity.pdbx_description
1 polymer ?
#
loop_
_entity_poly.entity_id
_entity_poly.type
_entity_poly.pdbx_seq_one_letter_code
_entity_poly.pdbx_strand_id
1 'polypeptide(L)'
;MGHRHAGTGARNSTGGSAVKEERRILIVDDDRDSTHLLKSLLEKIGGYLVLEENDAAKAHQSVHNFGPDLILLDIMMPQIDGVELASEIGADPQLQKTPIIFLTALGDPRAGLRIQGHPVLPKPINVPELIKRLEENLPPP
;
A
#
# COMPACT_ATOMS: atom_id res chain seq x y z
N MET A 1 15.80 16.47 -1.86
CA MET A 1 15.44 16.14 -1.91
C MET A 1 15.11 15.41 -2.05
N GLY A 2 14.59 15.24 -2.32
CA GLY A 2 14.28 14.88 -2.40
C GLY A 2 13.68 14.22 -2.48
N HIS A 3 13.35 14.39 -2.72
CA HIS A 3 12.92 14.00 -2.92
C HIS A 3 12.36 13.41 -3.25
N ARG A 4 12.31 13.57 -3.15
CA ARG A 4 11.53 13.22 -3.50
C ARG A 4 11.32 13.25 -4.31
N HIS A 5 11.25 13.68 -4.88
CA HIS A 5 11.25 14.01 -5.49
C HIS A 5 11.14 14.11 -5.88
N ALA A 6 10.98 14.37 -5.97
CA ALA A 6 10.88 14.68 -6.25
C ALA A 6 10.54 14.68 -6.57
N GLY A 7 10.44 14.87 -6.77
CA GLY A 7 10.24 15.14 -6.91
C GLY A 7 9.79 15.10 -7.11
N THR A 8 9.56 15.36 -7.34
CA THR A 8 9.12 15.57 -7.37
C THR A 8 8.86 15.82 -7.37
N GLY A 9 9.22 15.70 -7.35
CA GLY A 9 8.81 16.50 -7.26
C GLY A 9 7.98 17.08 -7.21
N ALA A 10 7.48 17.13 -7.73
CA ALA A 10 6.56 18.14 -7.59
C ALA A 10 5.47 17.97 -6.59
N ARG A 11 5.67 17.25 -5.68
CA ARG A 11 4.81 17.30 -4.53
C ARG A 11 5.06 18.60 -3.83
N ASN A 12 4.45 19.58 -4.28
CA ASN A 12 4.77 20.85 -3.77
C ASN A 12 3.52 21.62 -3.44
N SER A 13 3.38 21.98 -2.23
CA SER A 13 2.32 22.86 -1.86
C SER A 13 2.62 24.23 -2.37
N THR A 14 1.62 24.89 -2.81
CA THR A 14 1.75 26.23 -3.30
C THR A 14 1.77 27.20 -2.17
N GLY A 15 2.83 27.97 -2.14
CA GLY A 15 2.83 29.22 -1.44
C GLY A 15 2.23 29.26 -0.06
N GLY A 16 2.66 28.44 0.83
CA GLY A 16 2.17 28.52 2.18
C GLY A 16 0.74 28.07 2.39
N SER A 17 0.15 27.52 1.36
CA SER A 17 -1.17 26.94 1.48
C SER A 17 -1.17 25.85 2.53
N ALA A 18 -2.25 25.75 3.27
CA ALA A 18 -2.45 24.70 4.23
C ALA A 18 -2.84 23.37 3.58
N VAL A 19 -2.73 23.24 2.28
CA VAL A 19 -3.10 22.03 1.58
C VAL A 19 -2.22 20.89 2.03
N LYS A 20 -2.86 19.86 2.57
CA LYS A 20 -2.19 18.67 3.02
C LYS A 20 -1.90 17.78 1.82
N GLU A 21 -0.65 17.35 1.69
CA GLU A 21 -0.33 16.41 0.63
C GLU A 21 -1.03 15.08 0.88
N GLU A 22 -1.57 14.51 -0.18
CA GLU A 22 -2.20 13.20 -0.09
C GLU A 22 -1.14 12.13 0.07
N ARG A 23 -1.40 11.22 1.00
CA ARG A 23 -0.53 10.06 1.16
C ARG A 23 -0.97 8.99 0.17
N ARG A 24 0.00 8.29 -0.40
CA ARG A 24 -0.21 7.36 -1.51
C ARG A 24 -0.24 5.92 -1.02
N ILE A 25 -1.29 5.22 -1.42
CA ILE A 25 -1.48 3.81 -1.10
C ILE A 25 -1.51 3.02 -2.41
N LEU A 26 -0.69 2.00 -2.51
CA LEU A 26 -0.74 1.06 -3.63
C LEU A 26 -1.43 -0.21 -3.15
N ILE A 27 -2.44 -0.66 -3.89
CA ILE A 27 -3.12 -1.92 -3.60
C ILE A 27 -2.71 -2.93 -4.66
N VAL A 28 -2.13 -4.05 -4.24
CA VAL A 28 -1.74 -5.13 -5.14
C VAL A 28 -2.59 -6.35 -4.83
N ASP A 29 -3.49 -6.67 -5.74
CA ASP A 29 -4.44 -7.79 -5.61
C ASP A 29 -4.99 -8.07 -7.00
N ASP A 30 -5.03 -9.34 -7.40
CA ASP A 30 -5.53 -9.72 -8.72
C ASP A 30 -7.05 -9.56 -8.87
N ASP A 31 -7.78 -9.43 -7.78
CA ASP A 31 -9.23 -9.25 -7.79
C ASP A 31 -9.58 -7.77 -8.02
N ARG A 32 -9.97 -7.44 -9.25
CA ARG A 32 -10.28 -6.06 -9.63
C ARG A 32 -11.46 -5.46 -8.89
N ASP A 33 -12.47 -6.26 -8.60
CA ASP A 33 -13.64 -5.75 -7.88
C ASP A 33 -13.26 -5.37 -6.45
N SER A 34 -12.45 -6.19 -5.82
CA SER A 34 -11.96 -5.89 -4.46
C SER A 34 -11.11 -4.64 -4.41
N THR A 35 -10.17 -4.50 -5.34
CA THR A 35 -9.29 -3.33 -5.34
C THR A 35 -10.06 -2.05 -5.65
N HIS A 36 -11.02 -2.14 -6.58
CA HIS A 36 -11.80 -0.97 -6.96
C HIS A 36 -12.65 -0.46 -5.79
N LEU A 37 -13.32 -1.38 -5.11
CA LEU A 37 -14.11 -1.02 -3.94
C LEU A 37 -13.25 -0.41 -2.84
N LEU A 38 -12.13 -1.06 -2.55
CA LEU A 38 -11.23 -0.60 -1.49
C LEU A 38 -10.65 0.77 -1.81
N LYS A 39 -10.26 0.98 -3.07
CA LYS A 39 -9.79 2.28 -3.51
C LYS A 39 -10.84 3.37 -3.27
N SER A 40 -12.07 3.12 -3.69
CA SER A 40 -13.16 4.08 -3.49
C SER A 40 -13.33 4.43 -2.02
N LEU A 41 -13.34 3.43 -1.15
CA LEU A 41 -13.52 3.65 0.27
C LEU A 41 -12.37 4.45 0.89
N LEU A 42 -11.14 4.09 0.55
CA LEU A 42 -9.97 4.76 1.10
C LEU A 42 -9.89 6.21 0.62
N GLU A 43 -10.24 6.47 -0.63
CA GLU A 43 -10.24 7.83 -1.15
C GLU A 43 -11.32 8.68 -0.50
N LYS A 44 -12.53 8.13 -0.33
CA LYS A 44 -13.64 8.88 0.23
C LYS A 44 -13.52 9.09 1.74
N ILE A 45 -13.14 8.06 2.46
CA ILE A 45 -13.12 8.11 3.92
C ILE A 45 -11.80 8.67 4.44
N GLY A 46 -10.69 8.22 3.87
CA GLY A 46 -9.36 8.55 4.37
C GLY A 46 -8.64 9.67 3.64
N GLY A 47 -9.13 10.08 2.48
CA GLY A 47 -8.47 11.12 1.69
C GLY A 47 -7.13 10.69 1.10
N TYR A 48 -6.90 9.39 0.95
CA TYR A 48 -5.68 8.86 0.36
C TYR A 48 -5.74 8.94 -1.16
N LEU A 49 -4.57 8.98 -1.80
CA LEU A 49 -4.45 8.79 -3.23
C LEU A 49 -4.10 7.33 -3.47
N VAL A 50 -4.97 6.60 -4.17
CA VAL A 50 -4.85 5.15 -4.27
C VAL A 50 -4.64 4.71 -5.71
N LEU A 51 -3.66 3.84 -5.93
CA LEU A 51 -3.44 3.16 -7.20
C LEU A 51 -3.71 1.67 -7.02
N GLU A 52 -4.44 1.09 -7.98
CA GLU A 52 -4.68 -0.34 -8.03
C GLU A 52 -3.69 -0.99 -8.98
N GLU A 53 -3.03 -2.06 -8.55
CA GLU A 53 -2.23 -2.91 -9.43
C GLU A 53 -2.78 -4.32 -9.35
N ASN A 54 -3.39 -4.78 -10.42
CA ASN A 54 -4.04 -6.09 -10.46
C ASN A 54 -3.17 -7.17 -11.12
N ASP A 55 -1.99 -6.79 -11.59
CA ASP A 55 -1.04 -7.72 -12.18
C ASP A 55 0.21 -7.79 -11.29
N ALA A 56 0.37 -8.93 -10.61
CA ALA A 56 1.49 -9.11 -9.69
C ALA A 56 2.85 -8.96 -10.40
N ALA A 57 2.92 -9.32 -11.67
CA ALA A 57 4.16 -9.19 -12.42
C ALA A 57 4.59 -7.74 -12.62
N LYS A 58 3.65 -6.81 -12.54
CA LYS A 58 3.91 -5.37 -12.69
C LYS A 58 4.07 -4.65 -11.36
N ALA A 59 3.86 -5.35 -10.25
CA ALA A 59 3.79 -4.69 -8.95
C ALA A 59 5.08 -3.99 -8.57
N HIS A 60 6.22 -4.63 -8.77
CA HIS A 60 7.51 -4.03 -8.42
C HIS A 60 7.72 -2.71 -9.18
N GLN A 61 7.41 -2.72 -10.48
CA GLN A 61 7.52 -1.52 -11.31
C GLN A 61 6.54 -0.44 -10.86
N SER A 62 5.33 -0.85 -10.48
CA SER A 62 4.32 0.10 -9.99
C SER A 62 4.76 0.78 -8.69
N VAL A 63 5.45 0.05 -7.81
CA VAL A 63 6.00 0.66 -6.59
C VAL A 63 6.99 1.76 -6.95
N HIS A 64 7.89 1.48 -7.90
CA HIS A 64 8.84 2.50 -8.36
C HIS A 64 8.14 3.70 -8.99
N ASN A 65 7.19 3.45 -9.88
CA ASN A 65 6.55 4.52 -10.64
C ASN A 65 5.63 5.39 -9.80
N PHE A 66 4.87 4.76 -8.91
CA PHE A 66 3.88 5.47 -8.11
C PHE A 66 4.49 6.11 -6.87
N GLY A 67 5.50 5.48 -6.29
CA GLY A 67 6.10 5.94 -5.06
C GLY A 67 5.13 5.92 -3.88
N PRO A 68 4.53 4.76 -3.57
CA PRO A 68 3.55 4.71 -2.48
C PRO A 68 4.21 4.94 -1.12
N ASP A 69 3.42 5.49 -0.21
CA ASP A 69 3.81 5.62 1.19
C ASP A 69 3.55 4.32 1.95
N LEU A 70 2.67 3.47 1.42
CA LEU A 70 2.37 2.17 1.99
C LEU A 70 1.76 1.27 0.91
N ILE A 71 2.02 -0.03 1.00
CA ILE A 71 1.49 -1.04 0.08
C ILE A 71 0.54 -1.97 0.83
N LEU A 72 -0.67 -2.14 0.28
CA LEU A 72 -1.59 -3.20 0.69
C LEU A 72 -1.39 -4.36 -0.28
N LEU A 73 -1.01 -5.52 0.21
CA LEU A 73 -0.54 -6.61 -0.64
C LEU A 73 -1.26 -7.91 -0.30
N ASP A 74 -2.03 -8.41 -1.26
CA ASP A 74 -2.69 -9.69 -1.10
C ASP A 74 -1.65 -10.81 -1.09
N ILE A 75 -1.79 -11.75 -0.15
CA ILE A 75 -0.86 -12.88 -0.05
C ILE A 75 -1.12 -13.89 -1.16
N MET A 76 -2.38 -14.19 -1.44
CA MET A 76 -2.76 -15.27 -2.35
C MET A 76 -3.06 -14.73 -3.74
N MET A 77 -2.07 -14.79 -4.62
CA MET A 77 -2.24 -14.40 -6.03
C MET A 77 -1.77 -15.53 -6.93
N PRO A 78 -2.37 -15.68 -8.15
CA PRO A 78 -2.09 -16.84 -8.99
C PRO A 78 -0.64 -16.98 -9.45
N GLN A 79 0.05 -15.87 -9.69
CA GLN A 79 1.36 -15.91 -10.34
C GLN A 79 2.52 -15.82 -9.37
N ILE A 80 2.32 -15.14 -8.25
CA ILE A 80 3.35 -14.97 -7.25
C ILE A 80 2.70 -14.86 -5.88
N ASP A 81 3.30 -15.49 -4.89
CA ASP A 81 2.87 -15.33 -3.50
C ASP A 81 3.23 -13.91 -3.04
N GLY A 82 2.29 -13.25 -2.36
CA GLY A 82 2.52 -11.89 -1.87
C GLY A 82 3.72 -11.80 -0.94
N VAL A 83 4.00 -12.84 -0.18
CA VAL A 83 5.17 -12.85 0.71
C VAL A 83 6.47 -12.83 -0.09
N GLU A 84 6.51 -13.56 -1.22
CA GLU A 84 7.67 -13.50 -2.11
C GLU A 84 7.83 -12.10 -2.70
N LEU A 85 6.73 -11.50 -3.14
CA LEU A 85 6.77 -10.15 -3.70
C LEU A 85 7.25 -9.15 -2.66
N ALA A 86 6.81 -9.28 -1.41
CA ALA A 86 7.28 -8.43 -0.33
C ALA A 86 8.79 -8.58 -0.12
N SER A 87 9.30 -9.80 -0.25
CA SER A 87 10.74 -10.05 -0.13
C SER A 87 11.51 -9.36 -1.25
N GLU A 88 10.98 -9.41 -2.48
CA GLU A 88 11.61 -8.72 -3.62
C GLU A 88 11.64 -7.21 -3.40
N ILE A 89 10.54 -6.65 -2.92
CA ILE A 89 10.47 -5.22 -2.63
C ILE A 89 11.45 -4.86 -1.52
N GLY A 90 11.50 -5.67 -0.46
CA GLY A 90 12.40 -5.45 0.66
C GLY A 90 13.87 -5.57 0.31
N ALA A 91 14.19 -6.32 -0.75
CA ALA A 91 15.56 -6.45 -1.23
C ALA A 91 16.00 -5.29 -2.11
N ASP A 92 15.06 -4.46 -2.55
CA ASP A 92 15.37 -3.31 -3.40
C ASP A 92 15.77 -2.14 -2.50
N PRO A 93 17.01 -1.64 -2.61
CA PRO A 93 17.48 -0.56 -1.72
C PRO A 93 16.65 0.70 -1.77
N GLN A 94 15.95 0.96 -2.88
CA GLN A 94 15.12 2.15 -3.02
C GLN A 94 13.74 1.97 -2.37
N LEU A 95 13.33 0.72 -2.13
CA LEU A 95 11.98 0.41 -1.67
C LEU A 95 11.93 -0.25 -0.30
N GLN A 96 13.06 -0.62 0.26
CA GLN A 96 13.13 -1.47 1.45
C GLN A 96 12.47 -0.86 2.68
N LYS A 97 12.26 0.45 2.70
CA LYS A 97 11.62 1.12 3.83
C LYS A 97 10.12 1.34 3.65
N THR A 98 9.58 0.96 2.50
CA THR A 98 8.15 1.11 2.24
C THR A 98 7.37 0.14 3.10
N PRO A 99 6.48 0.61 3.98
CA PRO A 99 5.69 -0.30 4.81
C PRO A 99 4.70 -1.10 3.98
N ILE A 100 4.46 -2.35 4.41
CA ILE A 100 3.54 -3.26 3.75
C ILE A 100 2.54 -3.76 4.79
N ILE A 101 1.27 -3.83 4.40
CA ILE A 101 0.25 -4.55 5.15
C ILE A 101 -0.25 -5.66 4.25
N PHE A 102 -0.14 -6.91 4.71
CA PHE A 102 -0.64 -8.04 3.96
C PHE A 102 -2.15 -8.20 4.17
N LEU A 103 -2.83 -8.62 3.11
CA LEU A 103 -4.24 -8.99 3.16
C LEU A 103 -4.33 -10.49 2.91
N THR A 104 -5.15 -11.20 3.69
CA THR A 104 -5.25 -12.64 3.56
C THR A 104 -6.70 -13.11 3.63
N ALA A 105 -6.93 -14.35 3.17
CA ALA A 105 -8.27 -14.93 3.14
C ALA A 105 -8.83 -15.14 4.53
N LEU A 106 -10.17 -15.14 4.63
CA LEU A 106 -10.87 -15.46 5.85
C LEU A 106 -10.45 -16.85 6.34
N GLY A 107 -10.11 -16.94 7.62
CA GLY A 107 -9.72 -18.21 8.22
C GLY A 107 -8.24 -18.55 8.09
N ASP A 108 -7.46 -17.70 7.42
CA ASP A 108 -6.02 -17.92 7.34
C ASP A 108 -5.42 -17.75 8.75
N PRO A 109 -4.68 -18.75 9.26
CA PRO A 109 -4.11 -18.67 10.61
C PRO A 109 -3.06 -17.55 10.77
N ARG A 110 -2.56 -16.97 9.66
CA ARG A 110 -1.60 -15.87 9.73
C ARG A 110 -2.26 -14.53 10.03
N ALA A 111 -3.59 -14.45 9.92
CA ALA A 111 -4.31 -13.19 10.19
C ALA A 111 -4.08 -12.77 11.64
N GLY A 112 -3.77 -11.49 11.84
CA GLY A 112 -3.48 -10.95 13.15
C GLY A 112 -2.03 -11.13 13.60
N LEU A 113 -1.25 -11.89 12.84
CA LEU A 113 0.18 -12.07 13.10
C LEU A 113 0.98 -11.07 12.26
N ARG A 114 2.29 -11.22 12.29
CA ARG A 114 3.19 -10.46 11.41
C ARG A 114 3.99 -11.43 10.56
N ILE A 115 4.22 -11.03 9.31
CA ILE A 115 5.09 -11.76 8.40
C ILE A 115 6.19 -10.80 7.98
N GLN A 116 7.45 -11.18 8.22
CA GLN A 116 8.61 -10.33 7.93
C GLN A 116 8.47 -8.94 8.55
N GLY A 117 7.85 -8.88 9.73
CA GLY A 117 7.62 -7.63 10.43
C GLY A 117 6.40 -6.83 9.97
N HIS A 118 5.71 -7.29 8.94
CA HIS A 118 4.53 -6.60 8.39
C HIS A 118 3.23 -7.18 8.96
N PRO A 119 2.26 -6.32 9.31
CA PRO A 119 0.98 -6.81 9.82
C PRO A 119 0.17 -7.54 8.74
N VAL A 120 -0.67 -8.46 9.17
CA VAL A 120 -1.53 -9.25 8.29
C VAL A 120 -2.99 -9.06 8.70
N LEU A 121 -3.81 -8.56 7.79
CA LEU A 121 -5.24 -8.34 8.03
C LEU A 121 -6.07 -9.32 7.21
N PRO A 122 -7.16 -9.86 7.79
CA PRO A 122 -8.00 -10.79 7.07
C PRO A 122 -9.02 -10.08 6.19
N LYS A 123 -9.42 -10.73 5.11
CA LYS A 123 -10.61 -10.36 4.36
C LYS A 123 -11.82 -11.07 4.97
N PRO A 124 -13.02 -10.51 4.91
CA PRO A 124 -13.36 -9.20 4.31
C PRO A 124 -12.79 -8.06 5.12
N ILE A 125 -12.41 -6.99 4.42
CA ILE A 125 -11.72 -5.88 5.06
C ILE A 125 -12.69 -5.08 5.93
N ASN A 126 -12.30 -4.92 7.20
CA ASN A 126 -12.96 -3.98 8.10
C ASN A 126 -12.31 -2.62 7.88
N VAL A 127 -13.03 -1.68 7.27
CA VAL A 127 -12.43 -0.42 6.85
C VAL A 127 -11.93 0.42 8.02
N PRO A 128 -12.67 0.58 9.12
CA PRO A 128 -12.13 1.29 10.28
C PRO A 128 -10.84 0.68 10.83
N GLU A 129 -10.76 -0.64 10.88
CA GLU A 129 -9.57 -1.33 11.34
C GLU A 129 -8.41 -1.09 10.35
N LEU A 130 -8.70 -1.16 9.05
CA LEU A 130 -7.68 -0.91 8.04
C LEU A 130 -7.11 0.50 8.16
N ILE A 131 -7.98 1.50 8.30
CA ILE A 131 -7.53 2.88 8.43
C ILE A 131 -6.65 3.05 9.67
N LYS A 132 -7.04 2.42 10.77
CA LYS A 132 -6.22 2.44 11.98
C LYS A 132 -4.83 1.86 11.72
N ARG A 133 -4.75 0.72 11.03
CA ARG A 133 -3.47 0.11 10.70
C ARG A 133 -2.66 0.96 9.72
N LEU A 134 -3.33 1.58 8.76
CA LEU A 134 -2.66 2.50 7.85
C LEU A 134 -1.99 3.63 8.62
N GLU A 135 -2.73 4.28 9.51
CA GLU A 135 -2.18 5.42 10.25
C GLU A 135 -1.06 5.01 11.20
N GLU A 136 -1.09 3.79 11.72
CA GLU A 136 -0.01 3.28 12.58
C GLU A 136 1.26 2.99 11.80
N ASN A 137 1.15 2.70 10.52
CA ASN A 137 2.29 2.27 9.70
C ASN A 137 2.74 3.33 8.68
N LEU A 138 1.91 4.31 8.38
CA LEU A 138 2.30 5.39 7.50
C LEU A 138 3.26 6.34 8.18
N PRO A 139 4.22 6.91 7.44
CA PRO A 139 5.05 7.97 7.99
C PRO A 139 4.18 9.18 8.35
N PRO A 140 4.63 10.03 9.27
CA PRO A 140 3.89 11.25 9.63
C PRO A 140 3.64 12.10 8.38
N PRO A 141 2.49 12.78 8.33
CA PRO A 141 2.18 13.67 7.20
C PRO A 141 3.12 14.86 7.11
#